data_2fed73732d524fdbb0567b9126be0e40
#
_entry.id   2fed73732d524fdbb0567b9126be0e40
#
_cell.length_a   1.000
_cell.length_b   1.000
_cell.length_c   1.000
_cell.angle_alpha   90.00
_cell.angle_beta   90.00
_cell.angle_gamma   90.00
#
_symmetry.space_group_name_H-M   'P 1'
#
loop_
_entity.id
_entity.type
_entity.pdbx_description
1 polymer ?
#
loop_
_entity_poly.entity_id
_entity_poly.type
_entity_poly.pdbx_seq_one_letter_code
_entity_poly.pdbx_strand_id
1 'polypeptide(L)'
;MKHILFISPTTSMDNGAEKSVYYLMKYLIQLGHTVINVTHAIGGEPQDKHEQLYKMIGVKNYYLPTIKWWWPDAPGGEILNREEATSYYRQNVQVIAEIIDKNEIDLVISNTVNVFQGAIAASCQKVPHFWLIHEFPKNEFAYYADKIDFIEEYSSELFSVTGELNNFLTPLFNKKVHPFISYTDQETKDLKKGNQVRIISVGRLTEGKNQLELIKAYKALNRLDIELVFIGGWDSKYKAICDEYIHENKLQKNVKFLGNLDNPWEEVTDRDICVFPSSMETFGLVYVEAILRGLPVILSDNLGHLTAFEIFSAGQIYKLGDIEELVTKLEQVIESFRDFSDRAQLDVERLRSLYTPEVAYKEILNGINHLENTGHQNTNLSHIKELLTLNMHPTRLERYARLISNMATKIRHKLRL
;
A
#
# COMPACT_ATOMS: atom_id res chain seq x y z
N MET A 1 -11.70 21.57 -14.00
CA MET A 1 -11.19 21.59 -12.61
C MET A 1 -12.20 20.88 -11.74
N LYS A 2 -11.80 19.94 -10.87
CA LYS A 2 -12.67 19.19 -9.95
C LYS A 2 -12.08 19.28 -8.54
N HIS A 3 -12.96 19.22 -7.52
CA HIS A 3 -12.58 19.07 -6.13
C HIS A 3 -12.68 17.58 -5.75
N ILE A 4 -11.56 16.95 -5.44
CA ILE A 4 -11.47 15.51 -5.22
C ILE A 4 -11.05 15.23 -3.78
N LEU A 5 -11.84 14.41 -3.09
CA LEU A 5 -11.55 13.96 -1.73
C LEU A 5 -11.06 12.53 -1.74
N PHE A 6 -9.86 12.31 -1.23
CA PHE A 6 -9.33 10.97 -0.97
C PHE A 6 -9.58 10.54 0.46
N ILE A 7 -9.83 9.26 0.64
CA ILE A 7 -9.90 8.60 1.95
C ILE A 7 -8.79 7.55 2.00
N SER A 8 -7.78 7.82 2.81
CA SER A 8 -6.59 6.97 2.96
C SER A 8 -6.58 6.25 4.30
N PRO A 9 -6.24 4.95 4.38
CA PRO A 9 -6.32 4.18 5.62
C PRO A 9 -5.24 4.51 6.62
N THR A 10 -4.08 5.00 6.20
CA THR A 10 -2.93 5.22 7.07
C THR A 10 -2.19 6.51 6.77
N THR A 11 -1.38 6.95 7.73
CA THR A 11 -0.41 8.06 7.58
C THR A 11 1.00 7.56 7.27
N SER A 12 1.17 6.26 6.95
CA SER A 12 2.46 5.69 6.61
C SER A 12 2.67 5.67 5.10
N MET A 13 3.89 6.01 4.66
CA MET A 13 4.33 5.87 3.27
C MET A 13 5.10 4.55 3.02
N ASP A 14 5.02 3.60 3.96
CA ASP A 14 5.80 2.35 3.90
C ASP A 14 5.16 1.28 2.99
N ASN A 15 3.92 1.50 2.54
CA ASN A 15 3.23 0.55 1.66
C ASN A 15 3.00 1.11 0.25
N GLY A 16 2.89 0.19 -0.71
CA GLY A 16 2.78 0.53 -2.13
C GLY A 16 1.47 1.25 -2.49
N ALA A 17 0.36 0.93 -1.82
CA ALA A 17 -0.93 1.55 -2.06
C ALA A 17 -0.91 3.05 -1.70
N GLU A 18 -0.35 3.40 -0.54
CA GLU A 18 -0.23 4.80 -0.12
C GLU A 18 0.73 5.59 -1.02
N LYS A 19 1.88 5.00 -1.36
CA LYS A 19 2.81 5.61 -2.34
C LYS A 19 2.12 5.89 -3.67
N SER A 20 1.44 4.91 -4.23
CA SER A 20 0.76 5.05 -5.51
C SER A 20 -0.30 6.16 -5.46
N VAL A 21 -1.12 6.20 -4.42
CA VAL A 21 -2.16 7.24 -4.30
C VAL A 21 -1.57 8.63 -4.04
N TYR A 22 -0.46 8.74 -3.30
CA TYR A 22 0.25 10.00 -3.15
C TYR A 22 0.67 10.58 -4.51
N TYR A 23 1.23 9.76 -5.41
CA TYR A 23 1.60 10.20 -6.75
C TYR A 23 0.39 10.49 -7.65
N LEU A 24 -0.72 9.77 -7.47
CA LEU A 24 -1.98 10.12 -8.13
C LEU A 24 -2.47 11.50 -7.69
N MET A 25 -2.47 11.79 -6.39
CA MET A 25 -2.84 13.11 -5.85
C MET A 25 -1.93 14.22 -6.40
N LYS A 26 -0.60 13.99 -6.38
CA LYS A 26 0.39 14.91 -6.95
C LYS A 26 0.07 15.21 -8.41
N TYR A 27 -0.21 14.19 -9.19
CA TYR A 27 -0.51 14.32 -10.62
C TYR A 27 -1.84 15.03 -10.86
N LEU A 28 -2.89 14.75 -10.10
CA LEU A 28 -4.19 15.45 -10.22
C LEU A 28 -4.06 16.95 -9.92
N ILE A 29 -3.21 17.33 -8.97
CA ILE A 29 -2.92 18.75 -8.70
C ILE A 29 -2.19 19.40 -9.88
N GLN A 30 -1.23 18.71 -10.51
CA GLN A 30 -0.56 19.18 -11.72
C GLN A 30 -1.53 19.39 -12.89
N LEU A 31 -2.59 18.59 -12.95
CA LEU A 31 -3.68 18.75 -13.93
C LEU A 31 -4.68 19.87 -13.56
N GLY A 32 -4.47 20.57 -12.45
CA GLY A 32 -5.29 21.70 -12.02
C GLY A 32 -6.52 21.34 -11.18
N HIS A 33 -6.58 20.10 -10.64
CA HIS A 33 -7.63 19.72 -9.69
C HIS A 33 -7.28 20.21 -8.27
N THR A 34 -8.30 20.40 -7.43
CA THR A 34 -8.12 20.59 -5.99
C THR A 34 -8.22 19.24 -5.31
N VAL A 35 -7.22 18.88 -4.51
CA VAL A 35 -7.17 17.58 -3.82
C VAL A 35 -7.14 17.77 -2.31
N ILE A 36 -8.01 17.04 -1.64
CA ILE A 36 -8.09 16.94 -0.18
C ILE A 36 -7.92 15.47 0.20
N ASN A 37 -7.27 15.18 1.32
CA ASN A 37 -7.13 13.84 1.83
C ASN A 37 -7.62 13.74 3.27
N VAL A 38 -8.35 12.69 3.59
CA VAL A 38 -8.76 12.31 4.95
C VAL A 38 -8.04 11.02 5.32
N THR A 39 -7.37 11.02 6.46
CA THR A 39 -6.59 9.86 6.91
C THR A 39 -6.63 9.70 8.42
N HIS A 40 -6.04 8.60 8.91
CA HIS A 40 -6.01 8.27 10.33
C HIS A 40 -5.11 9.22 11.13
N ALA A 41 -5.63 9.70 12.27
CA ALA A 41 -4.86 10.50 13.22
C ALA A 41 -4.00 9.59 14.11
N ILE A 42 -2.68 9.75 14.03
CA ILE A 42 -1.73 9.04 14.90
C ILE A 42 -1.04 9.99 15.88
N GLY A 43 -1.03 11.30 15.57
CA GLY A 43 -0.34 12.33 16.35
C GLY A 43 1.19 12.26 16.29
N GLY A 44 1.84 13.29 16.82
CA GLY A 44 3.29 13.36 16.96
C GLY A 44 4.06 13.47 15.63
N GLU A 45 5.39 13.28 15.72
CA GLU A 45 6.32 13.48 14.61
C GLU A 45 5.97 12.72 13.31
N PRO A 46 5.49 11.47 13.33
CA PRO A 46 5.12 10.77 12.10
C PRO A 46 3.96 11.46 11.34
N GLN A 47 2.96 11.97 12.08
CA GLN A 47 1.86 12.72 11.46
C GLN A 47 2.34 14.06 10.91
N ASP A 48 3.23 14.77 11.65
CA ASP A 48 3.79 16.05 11.20
C ASP A 48 4.60 15.88 9.90
N LYS A 49 5.40 14.82 9.79
CA LYS A 49 6.13 14.47 8.56
C LYS A 49 5.18 14.19 7.40
N HIS A 50 4.14 13.41 7.65
CA HIS A 50 3.11 13.11 6.65
C HIS A 50 2.41 14.41 6.17
N GLU A 51 2.03 15.29 7.12
CA GLU A 51 1.39 16.56 6.78
C GLU A 51 2.30 17.45 5.92
N GLN A 52 3.58 17.56 6.28
CA GLN A 52 4.56 18.32 5.50
C GLN A 52 4.70 17.76 4.09
N LEU A 53 4.81 16.44 3.93
CA LEU A 53 4.94 15.78 2.63
C LEU A 53 3.76 16.09 1.72
N TYR A 54 2.54 15.96 2.21
CA TYR A 54 1.32 16.23 1.44
C TYR A 54 1.13 17.73 1.16
N LYS A 55 1.49 18.58 2.11
CA LYS A 55 1.47 20.04 1.91
C LYS A 55 2.42 20.50 0.81
N MET A 56 3.59 19.87 0.67
CA MET A 56 4.55 20.19 -0.40
C MET A 56 3.99 19.97 -1.80
N ILE A 57 3.08 19.02 -1.98
CA ILE A 57 2.38 18.79 -3.25
C ILE A 57 1.05 19.51 -3.36
N GLY A 58 0.67 20.32 -2.36
CA GLY A 58 -0.56 21.12 -2.38
C GLY A 58 -1.82 20.40 -1.88
N VAL A 59 -1.69 19.21 -1.28
CA VAL A 59 -2.81 18.48 -0.68
C VAL A 59 -3.08 18.98 0.74
N LYS A 60 -4.35 19.23 1.04
CA LYS A 60 -4.83 19.51 2.39
C LYS A 60 -5.27 18.22 3.06
N ASN A 61 -4.67 17.88 4.23
CA ASN A 61 -5.06 16.74 5.01
C ASN A 61 -6.05 17.07 6.13
N TYR A 62 -6.96 16.12 6.39
CA TYR A 62 -7.75 16.03 7.61
C TYR A 62 -7.41 14.73 8.31
N TYR A 63 -7.13 14.77 9.61
CA TYR A 63 -6.77 13.64 10.43
C TYR A 63 -7.94 13.28 11.34
N LEU A 64 -8.52 12.09 11.14
CA LEU A 64 -9.65 11.61 11.94
C LEU A 64 -9.23 10.44 12.81
N PRO A 65 -9.70 10.37 14.07
CA PRO A 65 -9.40 9.23 14.93
C PRO A 65 -10.06 7.96 14.35
N THR A 66 -9.37 6.86 14.44
CA THR A 66 -9.86 5.50 14.08
C THR A 66 -10.40 5.34 12.65
N ILE A 67 -10.04 6.21 11.70
CA ILE A 67 -10.54 6.09 10.32
C ILE A 67 -10.07 4.82 9.63
N LYS A 68 -8.94 4.24 10.05
CA LYS A 68 -8.43 2.98 9.50
C LYS A 68 -9.24 1.76 9.89
N TRP A 69 -10.20 1.88 10.81
CA TRP A 69 -11.04 0.80 11.26
C TRP A 69 -12.35 0.81 10.51
N TRP A 70 -12.28 0.11 9.54
CA TRP A 70 -13.16 -0.04 8.46
C TRP A 70 -14.12 -1.18 8.71
N TRP A 71 -13.72 -2.40 8.57
CA TRP A 71 -14.57 -3.55 8.84
C TRP A 71 -14.23 -4.16 10.21
N PRO A 72 -15.21 -4.66 10.98
CA PRO A 72 -14.94 -5.30 12.28
C PRO A 72 -13.95 -6.47 12.23
N ASP A 73 -13.87 -7.13 11.08
CA ASP A 73 -13.07 -8.32 10.81
C ASP A 73 -11.72 -7.98 10.16
N ALA A 74 -11.45 -6.70 9.87
CA ALA A 74 -10.18 -6.30 9.26
C ALA A 74 -9.00 -6.48 10.24
N PRO A 75 -7.84 -6.96 9.75
CA PRO A 75 -6.69 -7.16 10.61
C PRO A 75 -6.15 -5.84 11.15
N GLY A 76 -5.63 -5.89 12.38
CA GLY A 76 -5.12 -4.70 13.07
C GLY A 76 -6.21 -3.82 13.66
N GLY A 77 -7.46 -4.25 13.63
CA GLY A 77 -8.61 -3.68 14.29
C GLY A 77 -8.63 -4.04 15.78
N GLU A 78 -7.83 -3.40 16.62
CA GLU A 78 -8.09 -3.40 18.06
C GLU A 78 -9.24 -2.45 18.37
N ILE A 79 -10.44 -2.82 17.94
CA ILE A 79 -11.64 -2.19 18.40
C ILE A 79 -12.02 -2.86 19.71
N LEU A 80 -11.91 -2.12 20.80
CA LEU A 80 -12.14 -2.63 22.15
C LEU A 80 -13.55 -3.19 22.36
N ASN A 81 -14.56 -2.69 21.65
CA ASN A 81 -15.89 -3.27 21.53
C ASN A 81 -16.65 -2.75 20.29
N ARG A 82 -17.69 -3.48 19.87
CA ARG A 82 -18.50 -3.14 18.68
C ARG A 82 -19.25 -1.81 18.80
N GLU A 83 -19.72 -1.45 19.97
CA GLU A 83 -20.47 -0.20 20.19
C GLU A 83 -19.54 1.01 20.01
N GLU A 84 -18.34 0.95 20.57
CA GLU A 84 -17.35 1.99 20.43
C GLU A 84 -16.90 2.15 18.98
N ALA A 85 -16.64 1.04 18.29
CA ALA A 85 -16.33 1.03 16.87
C ALA A 85 -17.42 1.68 16.02
N THR A 86 -18.67 1.27 16.24
CA THR A 86 -19.82 1.82 15.51
C THR A 86 -19.96 3.33 15.76
N SER A 87 -19.71 3.79 16.97
CA SER A 87 -19.71 5.23 17.31
C SER A 87 -18.65 6.00 16.50
N TYR A 88 -17.43 5.48 16.42
CA TYR A 88 -16.37 6.10 15.63
C TYR A 88 -16.67 6.06 14.13
N TYR A 89 -17.20 4.97 13.58
CA TYR A 89 -17.57 4.89 12.18
C TYR A 89 -18.63 5.93 11.82
N ARG A 90 -19.67 6.07 12.61
CA ARG A 90 -20.71 7.09 12.42
C ARG A 90 -20.15 8.50 12.50
N GLN A 91 -19.30 8.77 13.50
CA GLN A 91 -18.65 10.08 13.63
C GLN A 91 -17.76 10.40 12.41
N ASN A 92 -16.98 9.44 11.96
CA ASN A 92 -16.13 9.64 10.79
C ASN A 92 -16.94 9.88 9.52
N VAL A 93 -18.02 9.11 9.30
CA VAL A 93 -18.92 9.33 8.15
C VAL A 93 -19.53 10.74 8.21
N GLN A 94 -19.99 11.19 9.38
CA GLN A 94 -20.53 12.53 9.57
C GLN A 94 -19.49 13.62 9.23
N VAL A 95 -18.28 13.52 9.79
CA VAL A 95 -17.23 14.52 9.55
C VAL A 95 -16.81 14.52 8.08
N ILE A 96 -16.71 13.35 7.44
CA ILE A 96 -16.40 13.28 6.00
C ILE A 96 -17.52 13.91 5.18
N ALA A 97 -18.79 13.68 5.51
CA ALA A 97 -19.93 14.33 4.85
C ALA A 97 -19.90 15.85 4.99
N GLU A 98 -19.51 16.38 6.15
CA GLU A 98 -19.31 17.82 6.38
C GLU A 98 -18.13 18.38 5.56
N ILE A 99 -17.04 17.61 5.42
CA ILE A 99 -15.89 17.97 4.56
C ILE A 99 -16.32 18.03 3.09
N ILE A 100 -17.12 17.08 2.63
CA ILE A 100 -17.66 17.02 1.26
C ILE A 100 -18.47 18.28 0.99
N ASP A 101 -19.41 18.62 1.86
CA ASP A 101 -20.28 19.78 1.71
C ASP A 101 -19.50 21.10 1.75
N LYS A 102 -18.66 21.29 2.77
CA LYS A 102 -17.89 22.53 2.99
C LYS A 102 -16.88 22.85 1.89
N ASN A 103 -16.30 21.81 1.25
CA ASN A 103 -15.29 21.99 0.21
C ASN A 103 -15.84 21.76 -1.20
N GLU A 104 -17.16 21.65 -1.36
CA GLU A 104 -17.83 21.46 -2.66
C GLU A 104 -17.20 20.30 -3.46
N ILE A 105 -17.06 19.13 -2.81
CA ILE A 105 -16.38 17.96 -3.40
C ILE A 105 -17.20 17.37 -4.55
N ASP A 106 -16.57 17.23 -5.70
CA ASP A 106 -17.16 16.64 -6.91
C ASP A 106 -17.02 15.10 -6.95
N LEU A 107 -16.00 14.54 -6.26
CA LEU A 107 -15.68 13.11 -6.29
C LEU A 107 -15.00 12.70 -4.99
N VAL A 108 -15.41 11.56 -4.46
CA VAL A 108 -14.72 10.87 -3.35
C VAL A 108 -14.01 9.63 -3.88
N ILE A 109 -12.77 9.41 -3.49
CA ILE A 109 -11.97 8.24 -3.86
C ILE A 109 -11.49 7.53 -2.58
N SER A 110 -11.93 6.29 -2.37
CA SER A 110 -11.42 5.43 -1.29
C SER A 110 -10.21 4.64 -1.76
N ASN A 111 -9.09 4.80 -1.05
CA ASN A 111 -7.85 4.04 -1.27
C ASN A 111 -7.86 2.79 -0.42
N THR A 112 -7.71 1.63 -1.04
CA THR A 112 -7.78 0.27 -0.46
C THR A 112 -9.18 -0.17 -0.04
N VAL A 113 -9.37 -1.47 0.14
CA VAL A 113 -10.64 -2.04 0.65
C VAL A 113 -10.87 -1.78 2.13
N ASN A 114 -9.88 -1.19 2.76
CA ASN A 114 -9.87 -1.00 4.21
C ASN A 114 -10.74 0.17 4.69
N VAL A 115 -11.09 1.12 3.87
CA VAL A 115 -11.87 2.30 4.25
C VAL A 115 -13.21 2.33 3.53
N PHE A 116 -14.31 2.39 4.28
CA PHE A 116 -15.67 2.41 3.72
C PHE A 116 -16.43 3.71 4.07
N GLN A 117 -15.93 4.49 5.02
CA GLN A 117 -16.62 5.66 5.54
C GLN A 117 -16.82 6.72 4.44
N GLY A 118 -15.85 6.84 3.52
CA GLY A 118 -15.94 7.72 2.37
C GLY A 118 -17.06 7.36 1.41
N ALA A 119 -17.26 6.08 1.13
CA ALA A 119 -18.33 5.58 0.27
C ALA A 119 -19.71 5.92 0.83
N ILE A 120 -19.93 5.71 2.14
CA ILE A 120 -21.19 6.06 2.81
C ILE A 120 -21.39 7.58 2.82
N ALA A 121 -20.35 8.36 3.17
CA ALA A 121 -20.43 9.83 3.21
C ALA A 121 -20.74 10.42 1.83
N ALA A 122 -20.09 9.92 0.77
CA ALA A 122 -20.35 10.30 -0.61
C ALA A 122 -21.80 10.01 -1.00
N SER A 123 -22.31 8.84 -0.67
CA SER A 123 -23.71 8.46 -0.94
C SER A 123 -24.69 9.36 -0.17
N CYS A 124 -24.42 9.72 1.08
CA CYS A 124 -25.23 10.67 1.85
C CYS A 124 -25.28 12.06 1.20
N GLN A 125 -24.19 12.50 0.60
CA GLN A 125 -24.08 13.81 -0.06
C GLN A 125 -24.40 13.76 -1.56
N LYS A 126 -24.73 12.58 -2.10
CA LYS A 126 -25.01 12.34 -3.53
C LYS A 126 -23.84 12.73 -4.44
N VAL A 127 -22.63 12.49 -3.96
CA VAL A 127 -21.39 12.69 -4.71
C VAL A 127 -20.90 11.35 -5.25
N PRO A 128 -20.38 11.26 -6.48
CA PRO A 128 -19.79 10.06 -7.02
C PRO A 128 -18.67 9.52 -6.13
N HIS A 129 -18.54 8.20 -6.09
CA HIS A 129 -17.49 7.54 -5.33
C HIS A 129 -16.74 6.54 -6.20
N PHE A 130 -15.41 6.60 -6.18
CA PHE A 130 -14.52 5.62 -6.80
C PHE A 130 -13.83 4.78 -5.73
N TRP A 131 -13.66 3.50 -6.01
CA TRP A 131 -12.91 2.62 -5.12
C TRP A 131 -11.66 2.10 -5.81
N LEU A 132 -10.48 2.33 -5.19
CA LEU A 132 -9.20 1.80 -5.66
C LEU A 132 -8.82 0.57 -4.83
N ILE A 133 -8.83 -0.61 -5.44
CA ILE A 133 -8.58 -1.90 -4.79
C ILE A 133 -7.15 -2.33 -5.09
N HIS A 134 -6.36 -2.51 -4.03
CA HIS A 134 -4.95 -2.89 -4.11
C HIS A 134 -4.70 -4.32 -3.61
N GLU A 135 -5.67 -4.98 -3.00
CA GLU A 135 -5.50 -6.21 -2.26
C GLU A 135 -6.29 -7.36 -2.88
N PHE A 136 -5.70 -8.57 -2.87
CA PHE A 136 -6.46 -9.80 -3.13
C PHE A 136 -7.36 -10.12 -1.93
N PRO A 137 -8.61 -10.64 -2.13
CA PRO A 137 -9.48 -11.08 -1.05
C PRO A 137 -9.00 -12.42 -0.46
N LYS A 138 -7.77 -12.44 0.04
CA LYS A 138 -7.07 -13.61 0.58
C LYS A 138 -6.29 -13.23 1.82
N ASN A 139 -5.95 -14.20 2.64
CA ASN A 139 -5.18 -14.02 3.86
C ASN A 139 -5.77 -12.93 4.78
N GLU A 140 -4.98 -11.91 5.11
CA GLU A 140 -5.40 -10.79 5.96
C GLU A 140 -6.54 -9.95 5.37
N PHE A 141 -6.73 -9.98 4.05
CA PHE A 141 -7.80 -9.28 3.35
C PHE A 141 -8.97 -10.18 2.96
N ALA A 142 -9.01 -11.45 3.40
CA ALA A 142 -10.10 -12.37 3.09
C ALA A 142 -11.49 -11.86 3.51
N TYR A 143 -11.54 -11.03 4.55
CA TYR A 143 -12.77 -10.47 5.10
C TYR A 143 -13.61 -9.67 4.09
N TYR A 144 -12.99 -9.04 3.09
CA TYR A 144 -13.76 -8.26 2.13
C TYR A 144 -14.42 -9.10 1.02
N ALA A 145 -14.11 -10.38 0.92
CA ALA A 145 -14.83 -11.29 0.02
C ALA A 145 -16.34 -11.27 0.29
N ASP A 146 -16.76 -11.08 1.55
CA ASP A 146 -18.15 -10.95 1.96
C ASP A 146 -18.69 -9.52 1.84
N LYS A 147 -17.92 -8.58 1.30
CA LYS A 147 -18.27 -7.16 1.16
C LYS A 147 -18.37 -6.70 -0.30
N ILE A 148 -18.30 -7.63 -1.24
CA ILE A 148 -18.33 -7.35 -2.69
C ILE A 148 -19.59 -6.55 -3.05
N ASP A 149 -20.78 -7.01 -2.60
CA ASP A 149 -22.05 -6.32 -2.86
C ASP A 149 -22.05 -4.88 -2.32
N PHE A 150 -21.50 -4.66 -1.11
CA PHE A 150 -21.39 -3.34 -0.52
C PHE A 150 -20.45 -2.45 -1.34
N ILE A 151 -19.26 -2.95 -1.68
CA ILE A 151 -18.27 -2.20 -2.48
C ILE A 151 -18.89 -1.81 -3.82
N GLU A 152 -19.59 -2.73 -4.47
CA GLU A 152 -20.25 -2.48 -5.75
C GLU A 152 -21.39 -1.46 -5.63
N GLU A 153 -22.26 -1.60 -4.63
CA GLU A 153 -23.43 -0.73 -4.44
C GLU A 153 -23.01 0.72 -4.21
N TYR A 154 -21.98 0.93 -3.37
CA TYR A 154 -21.54 2.26 -2.98
C TYR A 154 -20.46 2.87 -3.88
N SER A 155 -20.13 2.24 -5.00
CA SER A 155 -19.15 2.77 -5.97
C SER A 155 -19.82 3.17 -7.28
N SER A 156 -19.52 4.36 -7.78
CA SER A 156 -19.85 4.76 -9.15
C SER A 156 -18.94 4.02 -10.14
N GLU A 157 -17.66 3.92 -9.83
CA GLU A 157 -16.64 3.23 -10.59
C GLU A 157 -15.72 2.39 -9.67
N LEU A 158 -15.27 1.26 -10.17
CA LEU A 158 -14.36 0.35 -9.49
C LEU A 158 -13.04 0.27 -10.25
N PHE A 159 -11.95 0.37 -9.51
CA PHE A 159 -10.60 0.26 -10.06
C PHE A 159 -9.79 -0.74 -9.25
N SER A 160 -8.97 -1.53 -9.91
CA SER A 160 -8.01 -2.40 -9.23
C SER A 160 -6.65 -2.35 -9.89
N VAL A 161 -5.61 -2.72 -9.15
CA VAL A 161 -4.29 -2.89 -9.73
C VAL A 161 -4.37 -3.87 -10.89
N THR A 162 -3.74 -3.53 -12.01
CA THR A 162 -3.76 -4.29 -13.26
C THR A 162 -3.22 -5.72 -13.10
N GLY A 163 -3.44 -6.56 -14.10
CA GLY A 163 -2.97 -7.93 -14.17
C GLY A 163 -3.79 -8.89 -13.30
N GLU A 164 -3.13 -9.76 -12.57
CA GLU A 164 -3.78 -10.87 -11.87
C GLU A 164 -4.80 -10.43 -10.81
N LEU A 165 -4.60 -9.32 -10.14
CA LEU A 165 -5.62 -8.80 -9.22
C LEU A 165 -6.89 -8.38 -9.98
N ASN A 166 -6.74 -7.64 -11.08
CA ASN A 166 -7.87 -7.21 -11.90
C ASN A 166 -8.62 -8.41 -12.50
N ASN A 167 -7.86 -9.39 -13.04
CA ASN A 167 -8.42 -10.64 -13.57
C ASN A 167 -9.22 -11.40 -12.50
N PHE A 168 -8.70 -11.45 -11.27
CA PHE A 168 -9.35 -12.14 -10.16
C PHE A 168 -10.63 -11.42 -9.70
N LEU A 169 -10.62 -10.09 -9.64
CA LEU A 169 -11.74 -9.30 -9.15
C LEU A 169 -12.87 -9.14 -10.17
N THR A 170 -12.56 -9.04 -11.46
CA THR A 170 -13.55 -8.82 -12.52
C THR A 170 -14.75 -9.77 -12.46
N PRO A 171 -14.61 -11.10 -12.26
CA PRO A 171 -15.76 -11.99 -12.17
C PRO A 171 -16.54 -11.92 -10.84
N LEU A 172 -16.00 -11.22 -9.81
CA LEU A 172 -16.68 -11.08 -8.53
C LEU A 172 -17.68 -9.93 -8.50
N PHE A 173 -17.50 -8.94 -9.38
CA PHE A 173 -18.35 -7.76 -9.48
C PHE A 173 -19.24 -7.84 -10.73
N ASN A 174 -20.48 -7.32 -10.66
CA ASN A 174 -21.32 -7.11 -11.84
C ASN A 174 -20.92 -5.84 -12.60
N LYS A 175 -20.39 -4.84 -11.88
CA LYS A 175 -19.79 -3.65 -12.48
C LYS A 175 -18.42 -3.96 -13.04
N LYS A 176 -18.05 -3.23 -14.10
CA LYS A 176 -16.71 -3.31 -14.66
C LYS A 176 -15.68 -2.84 -13.64
N VAL A 177 -14.64 -3.64 -13.44
CA VAL A 177 -13.45 -3.26 -12.65
C VAL A 177 -12.38 -2.78 -13.63
N HIS A 178 -12.06 -1.49 -13.59
CA HIS A 178 -11.08 -0.87 -14.48
C HIS A 178 -9.65 -1.09 -13.95
N PRO A 179 -8.69 -1.44 -14.79
CA PRO A 179 -7.32 -1.62 -14.35
C PRO A 179 -6.60 -0.27 -14.17
N PHE A 180 -5.68 -0.20 -13.22
CA PHE A 180 -4.67 0.85 -13.14
C PHE A 180 -3.31 0.24 -12.74
N ILE A 181 -2.22 0.93 -13.07
CA ILE A 181 -0.87 0.50 -12.69
C ILE A 181 -0.49 1.22 -11.39
N SER A 182 -0.09 0.47 -10.36
CA SER A 182 0.50 1.07 -9.16
C SER A 182 1.74 1.86 -9.52
N TYR A 183 1.82 3.13 -9.09
CA TYR A 183 2.84 4.06 -9.55
C TYR A 183 3.76 4.52 -8.41
N THR A 184 5.03 4.67 -8.73
CA THR A 184 6.04 5.31 -7.87
C THR A 184 6.83 6.33 -8.69
N ASP A 185 7.57 7.20 -8.03
CA ASP A 185 8.33 8.26 -8.70
C ASP A 185 9.40 7.71 -9.65
N GLN A 186 9.49 8.35 -10.79
CA GLN A 186 10.54 8.10 -11.78
C GLN A 186 11.79 8.96 -11.55
N GLU A 187 11.67 10.03 -10.73
CA GLU A 187 12.82 10.87 -10.40
C GLU A 187 13.79 10.07 -9.53
N THR A 188 14.78 9.49 -10.17
CA THR A 188 15.84 8.74 -9.50
C THR A 188 17.11 9.59 -9.46
N LYS A 189 17.70 9.72 -8.27
CA LYS A 189 19.07 10.23 -8.16
C LYS A 189 20.05 9.18 -8.69
N ASP A 190 21.16 9.63 -9.22
CA ASP A 190 22.27 8.74 -9.60
C ASP A 190 22.68 7.86 -8.41
N LEU A 191 22.89 6.59 -8.67
CA LEU A 191 23.36 5.66 -7.66
C LEU A 191 24.80 6.00 -7.24
N LYS A 192 25.11 5.78 -5.97
CA LYS A 192 26.48 5.86 -5.48
C LYS A 192 27.36 4.85 -6.20
N LYS A 193 28.62 5.15 -6.38
CA LYS A 193 29.60 4.18 -6.90
C LYS A 193 29.90 3.14 -5.84
N GLY A 194 29.70 1.87 -6.20
CA GLY A 194 30.06 0.74 -5.36
C GLY A 194 31.49 0.26 -5.59
N ASN A 195 32.10 -0.30 -4.57
CA ASN A 195 33.45 -0.87 -4.67
C ASN A 195 33.43 -2.37 -5.03
N GLN A 196 32.34 -3.05 -4.70
CA GLN A 196 32.16 -4.50 -4.90
C GLN A 196 30.71 -4.84 -5.21
N VAL A 197 30.47 -6.00 -5.79
CA VAL A 197 29.14 -6.52 -6.00
C VAL A 197 28.52 -6.91 -4.66
N ARG A 198 27.26 -6.55 -4.44
CA ARG A 198 26.47 -6.96 -3.28
C ARG A 198 25.11 -7.49 -3.75
N ILE A 199 24.48 -8.32 -2.93
CA ILE A 199 23.08 -8.75 -3.10
C ILE A 199 22.23 -7.91 -2.15
N ILE A 200 21.21 -7.25 -2.67
CA ILE A 200 20.34 -6.36 -1.90
C ILE A 200 18.88 -6.79 -2.00
N SER A 201 18.16 -6.73 -0.87
CA SER A 201 16.71 -6.80 -0.87
C SER A 201 16.12 -5.61 -0.12
N VAL A 202 15.36 -4.79 -0.83
CA VAL A 202 14.68 -3.61 -0.28
C VAL A 202 13.23 -3.96 -0.01
N GLY A 203 12.77 -3.70 1.20
CA GLY A 203 11.39 -3.95 1.62
C GLY A 203 11.31 -4.42 3.07
N ARG A 204 10.10 -4.34 3.62
CA ARG A 204 9.86 -4.78 4.99
C ARG A 204 10.12 -6.28 5.14
N LEU A 205 10.89 -6.66 6.15
CA LEU A 205 11.19 -8.06 6.45
C LEU A 205 9.97 -8.73 7.10
N THR A 206 9.25 -9.52 6.32
CA THR A 206 8.01 -10.21 6.73
C THR A 206 7.91 -11.56 6.03
N GLU A 207 7.06 -12.43 6.54
CA GLU A 207 6.79 -13.74 5.94
C GLU A 207 6.34 -13.61 4.46
N GLY A 208 5.47 -12.64 4.15
CA GLY A 208 5.02 -12.39 2.77
C GLY A 208 6.12 -11.89 1.84
N LYS A 209 7.16 -11.21 2.35
CA LYS A 209 8.33 -10.79 1.56
C LYS A 209 9.42 -11.87 1.47
N ASN A 210 9.33 -12.94 2.28
CA ASN A 210 10.05 -14.19 2.15
C ASN A 210 11.59 -14.10 2.05
N GLN A 211 12.20 -13.13 2.75
CA GLN A 211 13.65 -12.93 2.70
C GLN A 211 14.45 -14.12 3.23
N LEU A 212 13.84 -15.01 4.03
CA LEU A 212 14.47 -16.25 4.48
C LEU A 212 14.88 -17.15 3.31
N GLU A 213 14.09 -17.18 2.22
CA GLU A 213 14.43 -17.93 1.00
C GLU A 213 15.71 -17.38 0.37
N LEU A 214 15.86 -16.05 0.29
CA LEU A 214 17.08 -15.43 -0.18
C LEU A 214 18.27 -15.71 0.73
N ILE A 215 18.10 -15.73 2.05
CA ILE A 215 19.17 -16.11 3.00
C ILE A 215 19.61 -17.57 2.79
N LYS A 216 18.66 -18.47 2.53
CA LYS A 216 18.95 -19.87 2.20
C LYS A 216 19.70 -20.00 0.87
N ALA A 217 19.27 -19.29 -0.16
CA ALA A 217 19.95 -19.24 -1.45
C ALA A 217 21.37 -18.67 -1.32
N TYR A 218 21.54 -17.59 -0.55
CA TYR A 218 22.86 -17.01 -0.26
C TYR A 218 23.79 -17.99 0.44
N LYS A 219 23.27 -18.77 1.39
CA LYS A 219 24.04 -19.85 2.02
C LYS A 219 24.48 -20.92 1.00
N ALA A 220 23.58 -21.33 0.10
CA ALA A 220 23.87 -22.34 -0.93
C ALA A 220 24.84 -21.80 -1.98
N LEU A 221 24.75 -20.52 -2.36
CA LEU A 221 25.66 -19.83 -3.28
C LEU A 221 27.12 -19.84 -2.80
N ASN A 222 27.33 -19.89 -1.47
CA ASN A 222 28.64 -20.00 -0.82
C ASN A 222 29.69 -18.93 -1.28
N ARG A 223 29.24 -17.70 -1.59
CA ARG A 223 30.06 -16.57 -1.99
C ARG A 223 30.20 -15.58 -0.84
N LEU A 224 31.06 -15.93 0.15
CA LEU A 224 31.29 -15.13 1.35
C LEU A 224 32.11 -13.83 1.07
N ASP A 225 32.60 -13.66 -0.15
CA ASP A 225 33.21 -12.42 -0.65
C ASP A 225 32.16 -11.36 -1.07
N ILE A 226 30.88 -11.74 -1.16
CA ILE A 226 29.75 -10.88 -1.51
C ILE A 226 28.89 -10.65 -0.27
N GLU A 227 28.49 -9.42 0.02
CA GLU A 227 27.57 -9.12 1.12
C GLU A 227 26.10 -9.30 0.69
N LEU A 228 25.27 -9.79 1.61
CA LEU A 228 23.82 -9.77 1.52
C LEU A 228 23.26 -8.69 2.44
N VAL A 229 22.52 -7.71 1.88
CA VAL A 229 22.05 -6.55 2.61
C VAL A 229 20.51 -6.44 2.51
N PHE A 230 19.85 -6.33 3.65
CA PHE A 230 18.41 -6.09 3.76
C PHE A 230 18.16 -4.65 4.23
N ILE A 231 17.29 -3.93 3.50
CA ILE A 231 16.92 -2.54 3.81
C ILE A 231 15.41 -2.47 3.97
N GLY A 232 14.96 -2.13 5.18
CA GLY A 232 13.55 -2.00 5.54
C GLY A 232 13.30 -2.38 6.99
N GLY A 233 12.18 -1.94 7.55
CA GLY A 233 11.72 -2.38 8.86
C GLY A 233 11.38 -3.87 8.88
N TRP A 234 11.12 -4.44 10.05
CA TRP A 234 10.86 -5.88 10.19
C TRP A 234 9.73 -6.21 11.14
N ASP A 235 9.10 -7.35 10.88
CA ASP A 235 8.35 -8.08 11.89
C ASP A 235 9.31 -8.79 12.83
N SER A 236 9.17 -8.58 14.14
CA SER A 236 10.12 -9.10 15.13
C SER A 236 10.18 -10.63 15.19
N LYS A 237 9.05 -11.31 14.94
CA LYS A 237 8.99 -12.77 14.95
C LYS A 237 9.69 -13.35 13.73
N TYR A 238 9.37 -12.79 12.56
CA TYR A 238 10.00 -13.22 11.32
C TYR A 238 11.51 -12.91 11.29
N LYS A 239 11.91 -11.76 11.82
CA LYS A 239 13.32 -11.39 11.97
C LYS A 239 14.08 -12.39 12.85
N ALA A 240 13.47 -12.83 13.97
CA ALA A 240 14.07 -13.84 14.85
C ALA A 240 14.33 -15.17 14.13
N ILE A 241 13.41 -15.63 13.27
CA ILE A 241 13.59 -16.83 12.44
C ILE A 241 14.77 -16.65 11.47
N CYS A 242 14.88 -15.48 10.84
CA CYS A 242 16.00 -15.17 9.95
C CYS A 242 17.33 -15.14 10.71
N ASP A 243 17.36 -14.53 11.91
CA ASP A 243 18.56 -14.43 12.74
C ASP A 243 19.03 -15.81 13.21
N GLU A 244 18.12 -16.68 13.62
CA GLU A 244 18.42 -18.06 14.01
C GLU A 244 19.12 -18.81 12.86
N TYR A 245 18.53 -18.77 11.65
CA TYR A 245 19.11 -19.41 10.48
C TYR A 245 20.51 -18.84 10.13
N ILE A 246 20.68 -17.52 10.20
CA ILE A 246 21.96 -16.83 9.97
C ILE A 246 23.00 -17.30 11.00
N HIS A 247 22.60 -17.42 12.27
CA HIS A 247 23.47 -17.86 13.34
C HIS A 247 23.92 -19.31 13.17
N GLU A 248 22.99 -20.22 12.95
CA GLU A 248 23.27 -21.65 12.74
C GLU A 248 24.21 -21.90 11.55
N ASN A 249 24.10 -21.07 10.50
CA ASN A 249 24.90 -21.17 9.29
C ASN A 249 26.15 -20.28 9.28
N LYS A 250 26.44 -19.57 10.38
CA LYS A 250 27.63 -18.71 10.56
C LYS A 250 27.76 -17.58 9.53
N LEU A 251 26.63 -16.98 9.15
CA LEU A 251 26.55 -15.93 8.12
C LEU A 251 26.55 -14.50 8.69
N GLN A 252 26.70 -14.32 10.01
CA GLN A 252 26.56 -13.01 10.71
C GLN A 252 27.49 -11.92 10.19
N LYS A 253 28.65 -12.30 9.64
CA LYS A 253 29.62 -11.34 9.10
C LYS A 253 29.23 -10.81 7.72
N ASN A 254 28.42 -11.55 6.98
CA ASN A 254 28.13 -11.30 5.58
C ASN A 254 26.70 -10.83 5.33
N VAL A 255 25.77 -11.07 6.28
CA VAL A 255 24.37 -10.64 6.19
C VAL A 255 24.16 -9.42 7.07
N LYS A 256 23.65 -8.33 6.47
CA LYS A 256 23.41 -7.06 7.15
C LYS A 256 21.96 -6.67 7.07
N PHE A 257 21.44 -6.07 8.14
CA PHE A 257 20.11 -5.47 8.21
C PHE A 257 20.28 -3.99 8.56
N LEU A 258 19.87 -3.10 7.66
CA LEU A 258 20.03 -1.66 7.85
C LEU A 258 18.82 -0.99 8.53
N GLY A 259 17.72 -1.73 8.68
CA GLY A 259 16.50 -1.20 9.28
C GLY A 259 15.69 -0.32 8.34
N ASN A 260 14.72 0.40 8.91
CA ASN A 260 13.89 1.32 8.16
C ASN A 260 14.63 2.62 7.88
N LEU A 261 14.73 3.01 6.62
CA LEU A 261 15.36 4.24 6.16
C LEU A 261 14.34 5.11 5.44
N ASP A 262 14.41 6.41 5.60
CA ASP A 262 13.52 7.37 4.91
C ASP A 262 13.65 7.24 3.38
N ASN A 263 14.87 7.01 2.89
CA ASN A 263 15.16 6.71 1.49
C ASN A 263 16.11 5.51 1.38
N PRO A 264 15.61 4.30 1.19
CA PRO A 264 16.44 3.10 1.12
C PRO A 264 17.43 3.11 -0.04
N TRP A 265 17.11 3.83 -1.11
CA TRP A 265 17.93 3.89 -2.32
C TRP A 265 19.22 4.70 -2.16
N GLU A 266 19.36 5.48 -1.09
CA GLU A 266 20.62 6.17 -0.77
C GLU A 266 21.73 5.23 -0.29
N GLU A 267 21.38 4.02 0.16
CA GLU A 267 22.34 2.97 0.54
C GLU A 267 22.67 2.01 -0.60
N VAL A 268 21.94 2.11 -1.71
CA VAL A 268 22.12 1.28 -2.91
C VAL A 268 23.17 1.87 -3.82
N THR A 269 23.98 1.02 -4.43
CA THR A 269 25.08 1.39 -5.33
C THR A 269 24.89 0.81 -6.73
N ASP A 270 25.65 1.30 -7.70
CA ASP A 270 25.67 0.79 -9.07
C ASP A 270 26.30 -0.62 -9.20
N ARG A 271 26.73 -1.21 -8.08
CA ARG A 271 27.28 -2.58 -8.01
C ARG A 271 26.33 -3.58 -7.33
N ASP A 272 25.09 -3.17 -7.08
CA ASP A 272 24.16 -4.02 -6.37
C ASP A 272 23.26 -4.84 -7.33
N ILE A 273 22.95 -6.05 -6.91
CA ILE A 273 21.97 -6.96 -7.52
C ILE A 273 20.75 -6.95 -6.61
N CYS A 274 19.61 -6.47 -7.09
CA CYS A 274 18.38 -6.47 -6.33
C CYS A 274 17.67 -7.83 -6.43
N VAL A 275 17.26 -8.39 -5.29
CA VAL A 275 16.51 -9.65 -5.24
C VAL A 275 15.23 -9.47 -4.44
N PHE A 276 14.10 -9.85 -5.04
CA PHE A 276 12.77 -9.75 -4.43
C PHE A 276 12.11 -11.13 -4.36
N PRO A 277 12.28 -11.86 -3.24
CA PRO A 277 11.80 -13.23 -3.09
C PRO A 277 10.35 -13.31 -2.57
N SER A 278 9.57 -12.22 -2.66
CA SER A 278 8.22 -12.14 -2.12
C SER A 278 7.34 -13.32 -2.55
N SER A 279 6.59 -13.87 -1.61
CA SER A 279 5.61 -14.94 -1.89
C SER A 279 4.29 -14.38 -2.43
N MET A 280 3.99 -13.10 -2.16
CA MET A 280 2.80 -12.43 -2.64
C MET A 280 3.05 -10.93 -2.82
N GLU A 281 2.68 -10.44 -3.97
CA GLU A 281 2.59 -9.02 -4.32
C GLU A 281 1.33 -8.79 -5.15
N THR A 282 0.86 -7.57 -5.21
CA THR A 282 -0.13 -7.14 -6.19
C THR A 282 0.51 -6.52 -7.42
N PHE A 283 1.70 -5.92 -7.24
CA PHE A 283 2.47 -5.35 -8.35
C PHE A 283 3.99 -5.39 -8.08
N GLY A 284 4.45 -5.00 -6.88
CA GLY A 284 5.87 -4.99 -6.54
C GLY A 284 6.56 -3.65 -6.89
N LEU A 285 6.14 -2.53 -6.29
CA LEU A 285 6.71 -1.21 -6.57
C LEU A 285 8.22 -1.16 -6.37
N VAL A 286 8.76 -1.90 -5.41
CA VAL A 286 10.21 -1.92 -5.12
C VAL A 286 11.00 -2.51 -6.31
N TYR A 287 10.42 -3.51 -6.98
CA TYR A 287 10.97 -4.02 -8.24
C TYR A 287 11.02 -2.91 -9.31
N VAL A 288 9.93 -2.19 -9.48
CA VAL A 288 9.87 -1.07 -10.45
C VAL A 288 10.89 0.02 -10.08
N GLU A 289 11.00 0.37 -8.81
CA GLU A 289 11.99 1.32 -8.30
C GLU A 289 13.43 0.89 -8.63
N ALA A 290 13.73 -0.42 -8.57
CA ALA A 290 15.05 -0.97 -8.88
C ALA A 290 15.37 -0.91 -10.39
N ILE A 291 14.43 -1.33 -11.26
CA ILE A 291 14.65 -1.32 -12.70
C ILE A 291 14.75 0.10 -13.29
N LEU A 292 14.01 1.06 -12.73
CA LEU A 292 14.11 2.48 -13.10
C LEU A 292 15.44 3.13 -12.70
N ARG A 293 16.21 2.47 -11.82
CA ARG A 293 17.59 2.85 -11.45
C ARG A 293 18.65 2.11 -12.27
N GLY A 294 18.21 1.27 -13.18
CA GLY A 294 19.10 0.48 -14.03
C GLY A 294 19.88 -0.59 -13.27
N LEU A 295 19.29 -1.18 -12.24
CA LEU A 295 19.90 -2.25 -11.48
C LEU A 295 19.54 -3.61 -12.04
N PRO A 296 20.45 -4.59 -12.03
CA PRO A 296 20.12 -6.00 -12.25
C PRO A 296 19.14 -6.48 -11.19
N VAL A 297 18.05 -7.14 -11.62
CA VAL A 297 16.99 -7.62 -10.72
C VAL A 297 16.72 -9.09 -10.93
N ILE A 298 16.50 -9.81 -9.81
CA ILE A 298 15.97 -11.17 -9.76
C ILE A 298 14.71 -11.16 -8.89
N LEU A 299 13.61 -11.72 -9.37
CA LEU A 299 12.33 -11.73 -8.67
C LEU A 299 11.65 -13.10 -8.75
N SER A 300 10.90 -13.44 -7.70
CA SER A 300 10.07 -14.65 -7.66
C SER A 300 8.91 -14.54 -8.65
N ASP A 301 8.36 -15.67 -9.10
CA ASP A 301 7.21 -15.76 -10.01
C ASP A 301 5.85 -15.59 -9.32
N ASN A 302 5.79 -14.80 -8.25
CA ASN A 302 4.49 -14.47 -7.65
C ASN A 302 3.64 -13.59 -8.59
N LEU A 303 2.33 -13.61 -8.39
CA LEU A 303 1.34 -13.00 -9.29
C LEU A 303 1.59 -11.52 -9.60
N GLY A 304 1.98 -10.74 -8.58
CA GLY A 304 2.25 -9.31 -8.78
C GLY A 304 3.57 -9.04 -9.51
N HIS A 305 4.60 -9.83 -9.26
CA HIS A 305 5.86 -9.73 -10.00
C HIS A 305 5.67 -10.14 -11.47
N LEU A 306 4.90 -11.20 -11.74
CA LEU A 306 4.57 -11.59 -13.12
C LEU A 306 3.81 -10.46 -13.83
N THR A 307 2.81 -9.85 -13.18
CA THR A 307 2.09 -8.70 -13.73
C THR A 307 3.02 -7.55 -14.11
N ALA A 308 3.92 -7.16 -13.20
CA ALA A 308 4.86 -6.08 -13.48
C ALA A 308 5.90 -6.49 -14.54
N PHE A 309 6.35 -7.73 -14.52
CA PHE A 309 7.30 -8.26 -15.52
C PHE A 309 6.69 -8.30 -16.93
N GLU A 310 5.42 -8.62 -17.09
CA GLU A 310 4.72 -8.56 -18.37
C GLU A 310 4.74 -7.15 -18.98
N ILE A 311 4.68 -6.11 -18.15
CA ILE A 311 4.72 -4.71 -18.60
C ILE A 311 6.14 -4.28 -18.94
N PHE A 312 7.09 -4.59 -18.09
CA PHE A 312 8.45 -4.03 -18.17
C PHE A 312 9.46 -4.93 -18.87
N SER A 313 9.30 -6.24 -18.79
CA SER A 313 10.20 -7.27 -19.31
C SER A 313 11.67 -7.06 -18.90
N ALA A 314 11.89 -6.62 -17.63
CA ALA A 314 13.20 -6.28 -17.09
C ALA A 314 13.56 -7.16 -15.90
N GLY A 315 14.80 -7.65 -15.84
CA GLY A 315 15.28 -8.57 -14.79
C GLY A 315 15.16 -10.04 -15.17
N GLN A 316 15.27 -10.90 -14.16
CA GLN A 316 15.14 -12.36 -14.27
C GLN A 316 14.09 -12.88 -13.30
N ILE A 317 13.30 -13.85 -13.72
CA ILE A 317 12.33 -14.55 -12.88
C ILE A 317 12.91 -15.90 -12.45
N TYR A 318 12.64 -16.29 -11.21
CA TYR A 318 12.85 -17.65 -10.70
C TYR A 318 11.57 -18.16 -10.06
N LYS A 319 11.41 -19.46 -10.01
CA LYS A 319 10.25 -20.12 -9.43
C LYS A 319 10.29 -20.02 -7.90
N LEU A 320 9.28 -19.43 -7.30
CA LEU A 320 9.13 -19.29 -5.86
C LEU A 320 9.29 -20.65 -5.15
N GLY A 321 10.16 -20.70 -4.15
CA GLY A 321 10.50 -21.93 -3.41
C GLY A 321 11.64 -22.75 -4.03
N ASP A 322 12.06 -22.44 -5.26
CA ASP A 322 13.18 -23.12 -5.92
C ASP A 322 14.51 -22.41 -5.63
N ILE A 323 15.13 -22.81 -4.52
CA ILE A 323 16.40 -22.24 -4.07
C ILE A 323 17.52 -22.51 -5.08
N GLU A 324 17.53 -23.66 -5.74
CA GLU A 324 18.56 -24.04 -6.70
C GLU A 324 18.48 -23.14 -7.95
N GLU A 325 17.28 -22.87 -8.43
CA GLU A 325 17.07 -21.93 -9.54
C GLU A 325 17.50 -20.51 -9.14
N LEU A 326 17.14 -20.04 -7.93
CA LEU A 326 17.57 -18.73 -7.43
C LEU A 326 19.10 -18.63 -7.34
N VAL A 327 19.79 -19.67 -6.87
CA VAL A 327 21.27 -19.74 -6.83
C VAL A 327 21.82 -19.65 -8.26
N THR A 328 21.28 -20.42 -9.20
CA THR A 328 21.70 -20.40 -10.59
C THR A 328 21.58 -19.00 -11.21
N LYS A 329 20.45 -18.31 -10.94
CA LYS A 329 20.25 -16.91 -11.41
C LYS A 329 21.26 -15.95 -10.79
N LEU A 330 21.52 -16.10 -9.50
CA LEU A 330 22.52 -15.28 -8.78
C LEU A 330 23.92 -15.49 -9.36
N GLU A 331 24.34 -16.74 -9.59
CA GLU A 331 25.65 -17.06 -10.19
C GLU A 331 25.77 -16.42 -11.58
N GLN A 332 24.76 -16.56 -12.44
CA GLN A 332 24.76 -15.97 -13.79
C GLN A 332 24.93 -14.44 -13.75
N VAL A 333 24.17 -13.75 -12.85
CA VAL A 333 24.27 -12.29 -12.74
C VAL A 333 25.59 -11.85 -12.15
N ILE A 334 26.15 -12.57 -11.16
CA ILE A 334 27.42 -12.26 -10.52
C ILE A 334 28.58 -12.43 -11.51
N GLU A 335 28.63 -13.55 -12.22
CA GLU A 335 29.72 -13.87 -13.16
C GLU A 335 29.73 -12.92 -14.36
N SER A 336 28.54 -12.51 -14.83
CA SER A 336 28.38 -11.59 -15.94
C SER A 336 27.85 -10.22 -15.52
N PHE A 337 28.20 -9.75 -14.30
CA PHE A 337 27.61 -8.56 -13.69
C PHE A 337 27.62 -7.34 -14.62
N ARG A 338 28.74 -7.10 -15.31
CA ARG A 338 28.85 -5.96 -16.20
C ARG A 338 27.81 -5.98 -17.31
N ASP A 339 27.61 -7.13 -17.95
CA ASP A 339 26.66 -7.27 -19.06
C ASP A 339 25.22 -7.07 -18.58
N PHE A 340 24.88 -7.59 -17.40
CA PHE A 340 23.54 -7.37 -16.80
C PHE A 340 23.33 -5.91 -16.39
N SER A 341 24.34 -5.27 -15.79
CA SER A 341 24.29 -3.87 -15.39
C SER A 341 24.18 -2.94 -16.60
N ASP A 342 25.00 -3.15 -17.64
CA ASP A 342 24.98 -2.33 -18.84
C ASP A 342 23.61 -2.45 -19.57
N ARG A 343 23.03 -3.65 -19.67
CA ARG A 343 21.68 -3.85 -20.22
C ARG A 343 20.61 -3.16 -19.40
N ALA A 344 20.66 -3.30 -18.08
CA ALA A 344 19.70 -2.65 -17.18
C ALA A 344 19.75 -1.11 -17.32
N GLN A 345 20.95 -0.53 -17.41
CA GLN A 345 21.14 0.90 -17.62
C GLN A 345 20.61 1.38 -18.99
N LEU A 346 20.89 0.64 -20.06
CA LEU A 346 20.41 0.97 -21.41
C LEU A 346 18.88 0.93 -21.51
N ASP A 347 18.22 0.13 -20.70
CA ASP A 347 16.77 -0.06 -20.74
C ASP A 347 15.96 1.01 -19.97
N VAL A 348 16.62 1.82 -19.12
CA VAL A 348 15.95 2.79 -18.23
C VAL A 348 15.02 3.74 -18.99
N GLU A 349 15.45 4.30 -20.12
CA GLU A 349 14.64 5.26 -20.89
C GLU A 349 13.37 4.61 -21.47
N ARG A 350 13.49 3.37 -21.97
CA ARG A 350 12.34 2.58 -22.40
C ARG A 350 11.36 2.35 -21.25
N LEU A 351 11.87 1.94 -20.08
CA LEU A 351 11.06 1.68 -18.89
C LEU A 351 10.32 2.95 -18.44
N ARG A 352 11.00 4.09 -18.41
CA ARG A 352 10.38 5.39 -18.10
C ARG A 352 9.26 5.75 -19.05
N SER A 353 9.42 5.51 -20.34
CA SER A 353 8.39 5.80 -21.32
C SER A 353 7.12 4.95 -21.16
N LEU A 354 7.26 3.72 -20.66
CA LEU A 354 6.15 2.81 -20.38
C LEU A 354 5.42 3.14 -19.06
N TYR A 355 6.06 3.89 -18.17
CA TYR A 355 5.62 4.06 -16.79
C TYR A 355 5.46 5.53 -16.43
N THR A 356 4.60 6.25 -17.15
CA THR A 356 4.24 7.64 -16.81
C THR A 356 2.95 7.69 -16.00
N PRO A 357 2.67 8.78 -15.23
CA PRO A 357 1.41 8.93 -14.53
C PRO A 357 0.19 8.83 -15.45
N GLU A 358 0.29 9.38 -16.68
CA GLU A 358 -0.76 9.32 -17.69
C GLU A 358 -1.10 7.88 -18.06
N VAL A 359 -0.08 7.04 -18.24
CA VAL A 359 -0.24 5.62 -18.58
C VAL A 359 -0.78 4.87 -17.35
N ALA A 360 -0.17 5.09 -16.20
CA ALA A 360 -0.50 4.36 -14.97
C ALA A 360 -1.93 4.59 -14.52
N TYR A 361 -2.41 5.84 -14.57
CA TYR A 361 -3.74 6.23 -14.08
C TYR A 361 -4.76 6.47 -15.19
N LYS A 362 -4.49 6.04 -16.42
CA LYS A 362 -5.33 6.30 -17.59
C LYS A 362 -6.83 6.07 -17.34
N GLU A 363 -7.20 4.92 -16.80
CA GLU A 363 -8.61 4.58 -16.58
C GLU A 363 -9.23 5.41 -15.45
N ILE A 364 -8.49 5.74 -14.39
CA ILE A 364 -8.94 6.63 -13.32
C ILE A 364 -9.18 8.04 -13.88
N LEU A 365 -8.27 8.56 -14.70
CA LEU A 365 -8.41 9.87 -15.34
C LEU A 365 -9.61 9.90 -16.30
N ASN A 366 -9.84 8.83 -17.06
CA ASN A 366 -11.02 8.66 -17.89
C ASN A 366 -12.30 8.74 -17.05
N GLY A 367 -12.36 8.01 -15.92
CA GLY A 367 -13.48 8.08 -15.00
C GLY A 367 -13.74 9.48 -14.47
N ILE A 368 -12.69 10.21 -14.05
CA ILE A 368 -12.78 11.60 -13.58
C ILE A 368 -13.31 12.55 -14.68
N ASN A 369 -12.87 12.38 -15.91
CA ASN A 369 -13.28 13.21 -17.03
C ASN A 369 -14.73 12.95 -17.47
N HIS A 370 -15.24 11.74 -17.26
CA HIS A 370 -16.61 11.34 -17.63
C HIS A 370 -17.65 11.62 -16.54
N LEU A 371 -17.26 12.12 -15.37
CA LEU A 371 -18.18 12.42 -14.25
C LEU A 371 -19.34 13.36 -14.60
N GLU A 372 -19.22 14.19 -15.63
CA GLU A 372 -20.27 15.12 -16.05
C GLU A 372 -21.43 14.44 -16.80
N ASN A 373 -21.21 13.23 -17.32
CA ASN A 373 -22.15 12.51 -18.17
C ASN A 373 -22.92 11.39 -17.45
N THR A 374 -22.47 11.01 -16.27
CA THR A 374 -23.13 9.96 -15.46
C THR A 374 -24.01 10.62 -14.42
N GLY A 375 -25.30 10.73 -14.71
CA GLY A 375 -26.28 11.11 -13.69
C GLY A 375 -26.11 10.18 -12.48
N HIS A 376 -26.02 10.78 -11.29
CA HIS A 376 -25.76 10.06 -10.04
C HIS A 376 -26.81 8.97 -9.78
N GLN A 377 -26.48 7.73 -10.02
CA GLN A 377 -27.22 6.58 -9.53
C GLN A 377 -26.76 6.26 -8.10
N ASN A 378 -26.97 7.19 -7.19
CA ASN A 378 -26.63 6.94 -5.81
C ASN A 378 -27.81 6.34 -5.08
N THR A 379 -27.55 5.30 -4.32
CA THR A 379 -28.48 4.78 -3.32
C THR A 379 -28.98 5.95 -2.49
N ASN A 380 -30.29 6.11 -2.40
CA ASN A 380 -30.86 7.25 -1.67
C ASN A 380 -30.75 7.03 -0.17
N LEU A 381 -29.64 7.46 0.42
CA LEU A 381 -29.39 7.44 1.86
C LEU A 381 -29.80 8.73 2.57
N SER A 382 -30.66 9.57 1.95
CA SER A 382 -31.10 10.83 2.56
C SER A 382 -31.64 10.68 3.98
N HIS A 383 -32.28 9.54 4.27
CA HIS A 383 -32.77 9.21 5.62
C HIS A 383 -31.65 8.88 6.62
N ILE A 384 -30.51 8.35 6.16
CA ILE A 384 -29.36 8.07 7.03
C ILE A 384 -28.68 9.37 7.47
N LYS A 385 -28.77 10.42 6.69
CA LYS A 385 -28.24 11.75 7.07
C LYS A 385 -28.83 12.22 8.40
N GLU A 386 -30.12 11.99 8.64
CA GLU A 386 -30.77 12.30 9.91
C GLU A 386 -30.17 11.50 11.08
N LEU A 387 -29.83 10.24 10.88
CA LEU A 387 -29.17 9.40 11.88
C LEU A 387 -27.73 9.84 12.16
N LEU A 388 -27.03 10.39 11.16
CA LEU A 388 -25.69 10.92 11.32
C LEU A 388 -25.67 12.22 12.13
N THR A 389 -26.73 13.04 12.09
CA THR A 389 -26.84 14.30 12.82
C THR A 389 -27.18 14.13 14.30
N LEU A 390 -27.56 12.92 14.74
CA LEU A 390 -27.78 12.66 16.15
C LEU A 390 -26.47 12.84 16.93
N ASN A 391 -26.49 13.76 17.89
CA ASN A 391 -25.33 14.10 18.69
C ASN A 391 -24.96 12.92 19.60
N MET A 392 -24.04 12.07 19.13
CA MET A 392 -23.57 10.85 19.80
C MET A 392 -22.37 11.08 20.72
N HIS A 393 -22.04 12.33 21.01
CA HIS A 393 -21.01 12.61 22.00
C HIS A 393 -21.55 12.24 23.38
N PRO A 394 -21.00 11.19 24.02
CA PRO A 394 -21.40 10.89 25.39
C PRO A 394 -21.10 12.10 26.25
N THR A 395 -22.06 12.51 27.04
CA THR A 395 -21.88 13.58 28.02
C THR A 395 -20.69 13.22 28.94
N ARG A 396 -20.07 14.22 29.57
CA ARG A 396 -19.00 13.95 30.55
C ARG A 396 -19.43 12.92 31.60
N LEU A 397 -20.69 12.96 32.05
CA LEU A 397 -21.27 12.01 33.01
C LEU A 397 -21.36 10.59 32.45
N GLU A 398 -21.75 10.42 31.18
CA GLU A 398 -21.77 9.11 30.51
C GLU A 398 -20.36 8.54 30.29
N ARG A 399 -19.36 9.39 30.00
CA ARG A 399 -17.94 8.96 29.94
C ARG A 399 -17.46 8.45 31.31
N TYR A 400 -17.79 9.14 32.41
CA TYR A 400 -17.45 8.71 33.75
C TYR A 400 -18.17 7.42 34.14
N ALA A 401 -19.46 7.30 33.81
CA ALA A 401 -20.22 6.09 34.07
C ALA A 401 -19.67 4.86 33.31
N ARG A 402 -19.24 5.04 32.03
CA ARG A 402 -18.58 3.99 31.24
C ARG A 402 -17.21 3.61 31.82
N LEU A 403 -16.40 4.57 32.26
CA LEU A 403 -15.12 4.30 32.92
C LEU A 403 -15.30 3.45 34.19
N ILE A 404 -16.29 3.77 35.02
CA ILE A 404 -16.63 3.01 36.22
C ILE A 404 -17.12 1.60 35.87
N SER A 405 -17.99 1.46 34.87
CA SER A 405 -18.49 0.17 34.40
C SER A 405 -17.35 -0.71 33.85
N ASN A 406 -16.44 -0.15 33.05
CA ASN A 406 -15.29 -0.87 32.55
C ASN A 406 -14.30 -1.29 33.61
N MET A 407 -14.10 -0.44 34.64
CA MET A 407 -13.31 -0.82 35.82
C MET A 407 -13.98 -1.95 36.62
N ALA A 408 -15.29 -1.91 36.81
CA ALA A 408 -16.04 -2.96 37.52
C ALA A 408 -15.97 -4.30 36.73
N THR A 409 -16.04 -4.25 35.40
CA THR A 409 -15.93 -5.44 34.53
C THR A 409 -14.52 -6.04 34.60
N LYS A 410 -13.47 -5.21 34.56
CA LYS A 410 -12.08 -5.66 34.74
C LYS A 410 -11.83 -6.27 36.11
N ILE A 411 -12.43 -5.73 37.16
CA ILE A 411 -12.34 -6.28 38.52
C ILE A 411 -13.09 -7.62 38.61
N ARG A 412 -14.29 -7.74 38.04
CA ARG A 412 -15.02 -9.02 37.96
C ARG A 412 -14.27 -10.10 37.20
N HIS A 413 -13.59 -9.73 36.10
CA HIS A 413 -12.74 -10.68 35.34
C HIS A 413 -11.53 -11.13 36.16
N LYS A 414 -10.91 -10.23 36.94
CA LYS A 414 -9.78 -10.59 37.81
C LYS A 414 -10.18 -11.44 39.04
N LEU A 415 -11.44 -11.31 39.50
CA LEU A 415 -11.95 -12.08 40.64
C LEU A 415 -12.56 -13.44 40.23
N ARG A 416 -12.68 -13.73 38.95
CA ARG A 416 -13.10 -15.03 38.36
C ARG A 416 -11.94 -15.89 37.88
N LEU A 417 -10.70 -15.43 38.07
CA LEU A 417 -9.47 -16.21 37.96
C LEU A 417 -8.98 -16.54 39.36
#